data_289ccadb3de0ae3d27a0418bc5d26f73
#
_entry.id   289ccadb3de0ae3d27a0418bc5d26f73
#
_cell.length_a   1.000
_cell.length_b   1.000
_cell.length_c   1.000
_cell.angle_alpha   90.00
_cell.angle_beta   90.00
_cell.angle_gamma   90.00
#
_symmetry.space_group_name_H-M   'P 1'
#
loop_
_entity.id
_entity.type
_entity.pdbx_description
1 polymer ?
#
loop_
_entity_poly.entity_id
_entity_poly.type
_entity_poly.pdbx_seq_one_letter_code
_entity_poly.pdbx_strand_id
1 'polypeptide(L)'
;QDLFAQVDAGYEPVKFVFGNVAYSIGITRGIIGAFKTLGRGEIKEFSDIFNKTRHLALERITNEAKKVGANAVVGIETTILPVIGSGLQEMLMLGTASINPALPKDTVTTSDLTPQEMWNLNKIGYAPEKILIGTSVYSLGLVGSITSALKSFVKGEITELSSLIYEARENALAIINKEADAIGADEVVGVKTYVYQLGSGLIEFLAIGTAVKKVQGLTSKSEQLPPQVFTQDWDTFVNTAEFNVGFDLNQGL
;
A
#
# COMPACT_ATOMS: atom_id res chain seq x y z
N GLN A 1 -18.13 0.52 -10.80
CA GLN A 1 -17.15 1.22 -11.67
C GLN A 1 -15.78 0.56 -11.58
N ASP A 2 -15.33 0.19 -10.38
CA ASP A 2 -14.05 -0.47 -10.17
C ASP A 2 -13.99 -1.81 -10.91
N LEU A 3 -15.07 -2.60 -10.86
CA LEU A 3 -15.16 -3.86 -11.60
C LEU A 3 -15.02 -3.66 -13.10
N PHE A 4 -15.65 -2.62 -13.66
CA PHE A 4 -15.52 -2.31 -15.08
C PHE A 4 -14.06 -2.01 -15.44
N ALA A 5 -13.42 -1.09 -14.73
CA ALA A 5 -12.03 -0.72 -14.98
C ALA A 5 -11.08 -1.92 -14.83
N GLN A 6 -11.32 -2.80 -13.86
CA GLN A 6 -10.55 -4.02 -13.64
C GLN A 6 -10.66 -4.98 -14.85
N VAL A 7 -11.88 -5.27 -15.28
CA VAL A 7 -12.13 -6.17 -16.43
C VAL A 7 -11.62 -5.56 -17.73
N ASP A 8 -11.78 -4.24 -17.89
CA ASP A 8 -11.29 -3.51 -19.05
C ASP A 8 -9.75 -3.49 -19.12
N ALA A 9 -9.09 -3.47 -17.97
CA ALA A 9 -7.64 -3.63 -17.85
C ALA A 9 -7.16 -5.09 -18.05
N GLY A 10 -8.07 -6.04 -18.35
CA GLY A 10 -7.74 -7.44 -18.64
C GLY A 10 -7.69 -8.36 -17.41
N TYR A 11 -8.09 -7.90 -16.24
CA TYR A 11 -8.12 -8.69 -15.01
C TYR A 11 -9.52 -9.23 -14.74
N GLU A 12 -9.79 -10.45 -15.17
CA GLU A 12 -11.08 -11.11 -14.94
C GLU A 12 -11.17 -11.59 -13.48
N PRO A 13 -12.13 -11.09 -12.68
CA PRO A 13 -12.25 -11.44 -11.28
C PRO A 13 -12.72 -12.89 -11.10
N VAL A 14 -12.09 -13.61 -10.16
CA VAL A 14 -12.40 -15.00 -9.83
C VAL A 14 -13.03 -15.09 -8.44
N LYS A 15 -12.38 -14.47 -7.44
CA LYS A 15 -12.79 -14.59 -6.05
C LYS A 15 -12.24 -13.45 -5.20
N PHE A 16 -13.01 -13.05 -4.20
CA PHE A 16 -12.50 -12.25 -3.10
C PHE A 16 -11.55 -13.10 -2.23
N VAL A 17 -10.38 -12.58 -1.93
CA VAL A 17 -9.36 -13.26 -1.13
C VAL A 17 -8.83 -12.35 -0.03
N PHE A 18 -8.31 -12.96 1.02
CA PHE A 18 -7.68 -12.23 2.10
C PHE A 18 -6.43 -12.95 2.62
N GLY A 19 -5.53 -12.17 3.20
CA GLY A 19 -4.39 -12.65 3.95
C GLY A 19 -4.28 -11.85 5.23
N ASN A 20 -4.17 -12.52 6.37
CA ASN A 20 -4.02 -11.85 7.64
C ASN A 20 -2.86 -12.43 8.45
N VAL A 21 -2.32 -11.62 9.33
CA VAL A 21 -1.34 -12.05 10.32
C VAL A 21 -1.58 -11.28 11.62
N ALA A 22 -1.83 -12.02 12.69
CA ALA A 22 -1.85 -11.46 14.05
C ALA A 22 -0.47 -11.65 14.66
N TYR A 23 0.07 -10.60 15.25
CA TYR A 23 1.37 -10.62 15.89
C TYR A 23 1.35 -9.87 17.20
N SER A 24 2.11 -10.39 18.17
CA SER A 24 2.30 -9.74 19.44
C SER A 24 3.54 -8.85 19.36
N ILE A 25 3.38 -7.61 19.76
CA ILE A 25 4.52 -6.72 20.02
C ILE A 25 5.22 -7.16 21.31
N GLY A 26 5.21 -8.41 21.70
CA GLY A 26 5.86 -9.07 22.83
C GLY A 26 6.74 -8.22 23.77
N ILE A 27 6.33 -6.96 23.98
CA ILE A 27 7.04 -6.00 24.81
C ILE A 27 6.76 -6.40 26.27
N THR A 28 7.40 -7.50 26.69
CA THR A 28 7.42 -7.84 28.11
C THR A 28 8.08 -6.68 28.86
N ARG A 29 7.64 -6.41 30.07
CA ARG A 29 8.18 -5.33 30.92
C ARG A 29 9.71 -5.37 31.04
N GLY A 30 10.34 -6.55 30.90
CA GLY A 30 11.80 -6.72 30.89
C GLY A 30 12.48 -6.17 29.63
N ILE A 31 11.86 -6.36 28.48
CA ILE A 31 12.36 -5.82 27.20
C ILE A 31 12.22 -4.30 27.16
N ILE A 32 11.09 -3.76 27.66
CA ILE A 32 10.89 -2.30 27.80
C ILE A 32 11.99 -1.68 28.68
N GLY A 33 12.42 -2.36 29.74
CA GLY A 33 13.51 -1.91 30.60
C GLY A 33 14.85 -1.82 29.87
N ALA A 34 15.15 -2.79 29.01
CA ALA A 34 16.35 -2.79 28.17
C ALA A 34 16.30 -1.66 27.12
N PHE A 35 15.12 -1.40 26.51
CA PHE A 35 14.96 -0.32 25.53
C PHE A 35 14.99 1.08 26.13
N LYS A 36 14.66 1.25 27.40
CA LYS A 36 14.83 2.53 28.10
C LYS A 36 16.28 2.97 28.19
N THR A 37 17.23 2.06 28.04
CA THR A 37 18.66 2.35 27.97
C THR A 37 19.17 2.57 26.55
N LEU A 38 18.38 2.19 25.53
CA LEU A 38 18.69 2.48 24.13
C LEU A 38 18.42 3.96 23.86
N GLY A 39 19.36 4.60 23.18
CA GLY A 39 19.22 5.97 22.69
C GLY A 39 18.07 6.10 21.70
N ARG A 40 17.94 7.29 21.13
CA ARG A 40 17.07 7.53 19.96
C ARG A 40 17.62 6.78 18.73
N GLY A 41 16.73 6.25 17.90
CA GLY A 41 17.12 5.65 16.63
C GLY A 41 16.35 4.38 16.29
N GLU A 42 16.76 3.74 15.21
CA GLU A 42 16.17 2.50 14.73
C GLU A 42 16.45 1.33 15.68
N ILE A 43 15.43 0.51 15.87
CA ILE A 43 15.54 -0.79 16.55
C ILE A 43 15.46 -1.88 15.50
N LYS A 44 16.62 -2.21 14.94
CA LYS A 44 16.73 -3.08 13.78
C LYS A 44 16.05 -4.44 13.97
N GLU A 45 16.19 -5.04 15.15
CA GLU A 45 15.58 -6.34 15.46
C GLU A 45 14.05 -6.28 15.34
N PHE A 46 13.42 -5.16 15.72
CA PHE A 46 11.99 -4.97 15.54
C PHE A 46 11.64 -4.68 14.10
N SER A 47 12.40 -3.85 13.41
CA SER A 47 12.23 -3.62 11.97
C SER A 47 12.23 -4.95 11.21
N ASP A 48 13.17 -5.84 11.50
CA ASP A 48 13.30 -7.15 10.85
C ASP A 48 12.10 -8.07 11.16
N ILE A 49 11.67 -8.13 12.43
CA ILE A 49 10.51 -8.93 12.84
C ILE A 49 9.23 -8.41 12.16
N PHE A 50 9.04 -7.11 12.16
CA PHE A 50 7.85 -6.49 11.54
C PHE A 50 7.86 -6.69 10.02
N ASN A 51 8.99 -6.48 9.35
CA ASN A 51 9.11 -6.75 7.93
C ASN A 51 8.72 -8.20 7.60
N LYS A 52 9.29 -9.17 8.31
CA LYS A 52 8.96 -10.59 8.12
C LYS A 52 7.47 -10.86 8.35
N THR A 53 6.90 -10.30 9.40
CA THR A 53 5.49 -10.51 9.76
C THR A 53 4.55 -9.91 8.72
N ARG A 54 4.87 -8.72 8.20
CA ARG A 54 4.11 -8.05 7.15
C ARG A 54 4.08 -8.88 5.85
N HIS A 55 5.21 -9.44 5.47
CA HIS A 55 5.32 -10.31 4.30
C HIS A 55 4.52 -11.63 4.42
N LEU A 56 4.29 -12.14 5.63
CA LEU A 56 3.41 -13.29 5.84
C LEU A 56 1.96 -13.02 5.44
N ALA A 57 1.44 -11.82 5.64
CA ALA A 57 0.09 -11.48 5.20
C ALA A 57 0.01 -11.47 3.67
N LEU A 58 1.02 -10.90 3.00
CA LEU A 58 1.13 -10.90 1.54
C LEU A 58 1.27 -12.32 0.97
N GLU A 59 2.06 -13.17 1.61
CA GLU A 59 2.19 -14.58 1.23
C GLU A 59 0.85 -15.32 1.35
N ARG A 60 0.10 -15.09 2.43
CA ARG A 60 -1.19 -15.74 2.65
C ARG A 60 -2.22 -15.37 1.60
N ILE A 61 -2.39 -14.08 1.28
CA ILE A 61 -3.33 -13.66 0.23
C ILE A 61 -2.91 -14.19 -1.14
N THR A 62 -1.60 -14.22 -1.44
CA THR A 62 -1.07 -14.80 -2.66
C THR A 62 -1.38 -16.29 -2.76
N ASN A 63 -1.24 -17.03 -1.66
CA ASN A 63 -1.56 -18.45 -1.61
C ASN A 63 -3.06 -18.71 -1.77
N GLU A 64 -3.94 -17.87 -1.24
CA GLU A 64 -5.39 -17.96 -1.47
C GLU A 64 -5.73 -17.78 -2.96
N ALA A 65 -5.08 -16.83 -3.64
CA ALA A 65 -5.26 -16.64 -5.08
C ALA A 65 -4.78 -17.87 -5.90
N LYS A 66 -3.64 -18.44 -5.54
CA LYS A 66 -3.13 -19.68 -6.20
C LYS A 66 -4.11 -20.85 -6.10
N LYS A 67 -4.76 -21.03 -4.95
CA LYS A 67 -5.74 -22.12 -4.73
C LYS A 67 -6.95 -22.05 -5.68
N VAL A 68 -7.27 -20.88 -6.20
CA VAL A 68 -8.38 -20.68 -7.14
C VAL A 68 -7.92 -20.51 -8.59
N GLY A 69 -6.63 -20.79 -8.87
CA GLY A 69 -6.06 -20.72 -10.22
C GLY A 69 -5.87 -19.29 -10.74
N ALA A 70 -5.90 -18.28 -9.87
CA ALA A 70 -5.64 -16.89 -10.24
C ALA A 70 -4.13 -16.63 -10.37
N ASN A 71 -3.76 -15.71 -11.28
CA ASN A 71 -2.39 -15.24 -11.45
C ASN A 71 -2.20 -13.76 -11.10
N ALA A 72 -3.23 -13.15 -10.52
CA ALA A 72 -3.16 -11.79 -10.00
C ALA A 72 -4.04 -11.62 -8.76
N VAL A 73 -3.63 -10.74 -7.84
CA VAL A 73 -4.51 -10.16 -6.81
C VAL A 73 -4.44 -8.64 -6.97
N VAL A 74 -5.56 -8.02 -7.27
CA VAL A 74 -5.64 -6.59 -7.58
C VAL A 74 -6.50 -5.85 -6.55
N GLY A 75 -6.25 -4.55 -6.42
CA GLY A 75 -6.97 -3.71 -5.47
C GLY A 75 -6.77 -4.16 -4.02
N ILE A 76 -5.54 -4.53 -3.64
CA ILE A 76 -5.28 -4.97 -2.28
C ILE A 76 -5.36 -3.79 -1.32
N GLU A 77 -6.33 -3.85 -0.42
CA GLU A 77 -6.44 -2.93 0.71
C GLU A 77 -5.74 -3.53 1.92
N THR A 78 -4.85 -2.75 2.53
CA THR A 78 -4.12 -3.14 3.72
C THR A 78 -4.60 -2.36 4.93
N THR A 79 -4.98 -3.06 5.98
CA THR A 79 -5.41 -2.48 7.25
C THR A 79 -4.61 -3.08 8.40
N ILE A 80 -4.21 -2.23 9.35
CA ILE A 80 -3.58 -2.65 10.60
C ILE A 80 -4.53 -2.33 11.74
N LEU A 81 -4.98 -3.37 12.42
CA LEU A 81 -5.97 -3.31 13.48
C LEU A 81 -5.32 -3.64 14.83
N PRO A 82 -5.44 -2.75 15.84
CA PRO A 82 -5.07 -3.11 17.20
C PRO A 82 -6.10 -4.12 17.75
N VAL A 83 -5.60 -5.24 18.27
CA VAL A 83 -6.45 -6.20 18.99
C VAL A 83 -6.60 -5.72 20.43
N ILE A 84 -7.82 -5.36 20.81
CA ILE A 84 -8.13 -4.65 22.08
C ILE A 84 -7.57 -5.41 23.28
N GLY A 85 -6.83 -4.69 24.13
CA GLY A 85 -6.40 -5.14 25.46
C GLY A 85 -5.19 -6.08 25.50
N SER A 86 -4.58 -6.43 24.37
CA SER A 86 -3.59 -7.51 24.31
C SER A 86 -2.18 -7.08 23.87
N GLY A 87 -1.98 -5.84 23.41
CA GLY A 87 -0.72 -5.45 22.74
C GLY A 87 -0.47 -6.24 21.46
N LEU A 88 -1.51 -6.86 20.92
CA LEU A 88 -1.52 -7.55 19.64
C LEU A 88 -1.94 -6.58 18.53
N GLN A 89 -1.40 -6.78 17.35
CA GLN A 89 -1.86 -6.14 16.13
C GLN A 89 -2.17 -7.19 15.08
N GLU A 90 -3.15 -6.93 14.26
CA GLU A 90 -3.44 -7.70 13.07
C GLU A 90 -3.16 -6.86 11.83
N MET A 91 -2.42 -7.41 10.88
CA MET A 91 -2.38 -6.89 9.53
C MET A 91 -3.32 -7.73 8.67
N LEU A 92 -4.28 -7.08 8.07
CA LEU A 92 -5.25 -7.67 7.16
C LEU A 92 -5.08 -7.09 5.77
N MET A 93 -4.94 -7.95 4.77
CA MET A 93 -4.95 -7.63 3.35
C MET A 93 -6.19 -8.24 2.71
N LEU A 94 -6.95 -7.43 1.99
CA LEU A 94 -8.16 -7.84 1.26
C LEU A 94 -7.96 -7.50 -0.21
N GLY A 95 -8.38 -8.36 -1.13
CA GLY A 95 -8.22 -8.10 -2.56
C GLY A 95 -9.04 -9.03 -3.44
N THR A 96 -8.98 -8.81 -4.74
CA THR A 96 -9.67 -9.63 -5.73
C THR A 96 -8.67 -10.51 -6.49
N ALA A 97 -8.73 -11.82 -6.27
CA ALA A 97 -8.04 -12.79 -7.09
C ALA A 97 -8.59 -12.75 -8.51
N SER A 98 -7.72 -12.62 -9.50
CA SER A 98 -8.09 -12.39 -10.88
C SER A 98 -7.19 -13.18 -11.83
N ILE A 99 -7.68 -13.40 -13.06
CA ILE A 99 -6.91 -14.00 -14.13
C ILE A 99 -6.64 -12.94 -15.20
N ASN A 100 -5.37 -12.75 -15.55
CA ASN A 100 -4.96 -11.94 -16.70
C ASN A 100 -4.14 -12.83 -17.65
N PRO A 101 -4.63 -13.11 -18.88
CA PRO A 101 -3.96 -13.98 -19.84
C PRO A 101 -2.60 -13.45 -20.32
N ALA A 102 -2.33 -12.14 -20.21
CA ALA A 102 -1.06 -11.52 -20.58
C ALA A 102 0.05 -11.71 -19.52
N LEU A 103 -0.30 -12.18 -18.32
CA LEU A 103 0.63 -12.41 -17.22
C LEU A 103 1.04 -13.89 -17.13
N PRO A 104 2.23 -14.21 -16.57
CA PRO A 104 2.64 -15.59 -16.32
C PRO A 104 1.62 -16.35 -15.48
N LYS A 105 1.43 -17.65 -15.77
CA LYS A 105 0.45 -18.49 -15.08
C LYS A 105 0.98 -19.13 -13.78
N ASP A 106 2.27 -19.20 -13.64
CA ASP A 106 2.98 -19.85 -12.52
C ASP A 106 3.28 -18.90 -11.36
N THR A 107 3.14 -17.62 -11.59
CA THR A 107 3.34 -16.57 -10.59
C THR A 107 2.04 -15.81 -10.32
N VAL A 108 1.88 -15.30 -9.11
CA VAL A 108 0.74 -14.42 -8.78
C VAL A 108 1.27 -13.01 -8.56
N THR A 109 0.88 -12.10 -9.42
CA THR A 109 1.17 -10.68 -9.24
C THR A 109 0.27 -10.08 -8.17
N THR A 110 0.75 -9.07 -7.46
CA THR A 110 -0.03 -8.41 -6.39
C THR A 110 0.06 -6.89 -6.52
N SER A 111 -1.06 -6.19 -6.31
CA SER A 111 -1.13 -4.74 -6.45
C SER A 111 -2.12 -4.11 -5.47
N ASP A 112 -1.72 -3.01 -4.84
CA ASP A 112 -2.57 -2.13 -4.04
C ASP A 112 -3.14 -0.94 -4.84
N LEU A 113 -2.91 -0.95 -6.15
CA LEU A 113 -3.45 0.05 -7.06
C LEU A 113 -4.95 -0.13 -7.25
N THR A 114 -5.66 0.96 -7.40
CA THR A 114 -7.06 0.93 -7.78
C THR A 114 -7.23 0.40 -9.20
N PRO A 115 -8.40 -0.14 -9.57
CA PRO A 115 -8.66 -0.59 -10.94
C PRO A 115 -8.41 0.46 -12.01
N GLN A 116 -8.67 1.74 -11.71
CA GLN A 116 -8.41 2.86 -12.62
C GLN A 116 -6.91 3.10 -12.81
N GLU A 117 -6.12 3.03 -11.72
CA GLU A 117 -4.67 3.12 -11.81
C GLU A 117 -4.08 1.95 -12.59
N MET A 118 -4.62 0.74 -12.40
CA MET A 118 -4.26 -0.45 -13.18
C MET A 118 -4.53 -0.28 -14.66
N TRP A 119 -5.70 0.30 -15.00
CA TRP A 119 -6.07 0.60 -16.37
C TRP A 119 -5.10 1.62 -17.00
N ASN A 120 -4.76 2.68 -16.27
CA ASN A 120 -3.78 3.68 -16.72
C ASN A 120 -2.39 3.07 -16.94
N LEU A 121 -1.94 2.18 -16.06
CA LEU A 121 -0.69 1.45 -16.22
C LEU A 121 -0.65 0.63 -17.51
N ASN A 122 -1.73 -0.10 -17.80
CA ASN A 122 -1.84 -0.86 -19.04
C ASN A 122 -1.68 0.03 -20.29
N LYS A 123 -2.26 1.24 -20.27
CA LYS A 123 -2.16 2.18 -21.40
C LYS A 123 -0.73 2.60 -21.71
N ILE A 124 0.14 2.63 -20.72
CA ILE A 124 1.56 2.97 -20.89
C ILE A 124 2.47 1.73 -20.96
N GLY A 125 1.86 0.52 -21.01
CA GLY A 125 2.58 -0.74 -21.22
C GLY A 125 3.24 -1.32 -19.97
N TYR A 126 2.78 -0.96 -18.76
CA TYR A 126 3.25 -1.51 -17.50
C TYR A 126 2.21 -2.40 -16.84
N ALA A 127 2.67 -3.47 -16.22
CA ALA A 127 1.86 -4.32 -15.35
C ALA A 127 2.43 -4.35 -13.93
N PRO A 128 1.60 -4.49 -12.91
CA PRO A 128 2.09 -4.75 -11.56
C PRO A 128 2.74 -6.12 -11.48
N GLU A 129 3.79 -6.21 -10.68
CA GLU A 129 4.52 -7.45 -10.42
C GLU A 129 4.29 -7.89 -8.97
N LYS A 130 4.56 -7.00 -8.01
CA LYS A 130 4.46 -7.35 -6.59
C LYS A 130 4.24 -6.11 -5.72
N ILE A 131 3.42 -6.26 -4.67
CA ILE A 131 3.42 -5.31 -3.56
C ILE A 131 4.74 -5.42 -2.81
N LEU A 132 5.37 -4.29 -2.58
CA LEU A 132 6.57 -4.12 -1.77
C LEU A 132 6.20 -3.53 -0.42
N ILE A 133 6.85 -4.02 0.63
CA ILE A 133 6.56 -3.62 2.01
C ILE A 133 7.87 -3.32 2.72
N GLY A 134 8.02 -2.09 3.20
CA GLY A 134 9.17 -1.68 4.01
C GLY A 134 8.71 -1.17 5.36
N THR A 135 9.28 -1.69 6.43
CA THR A 135 8.98 -1.28 7.79
C THR A 135 10.24 -0.94 8.55
N SER A 136 10.23 0.19 9.26
CA SER A 136 11.25 0.56 10.21
C SER A 136 10.63 0.92 11.57
N VAL A 137 11.26 0.48 12.65
CA VAL A 137 10.82 0.74 14.03
C VAL A 137 11.84 1.59 14.73
N TYR A 138 11.37 2.69 15.33
CA TYR A 138 12.21 3.69 15.97
C TYR A 138 11.85 3.90 17.43
N SER A 139 12.86 4.12 18.26
CA SER A 139 12.71 4.61 19.62
C SER A 139 12.82 6.14 19.65
N LEU A 140 11.88 6.78 20.33
CA LEU A 140 11.92 8.22 20.62
C LEU A 140 12.89 8.57 21.78
N GLY A 141 13.51 7.56 22.41
CA GLY A 141 14.40 7.71 23.55
C GLY A 141 13.67 7.96 24.89
N LEU A 142 14.45 8.24 25.93
CA LEU A 142 13.97 8.44 27.30
C LEU A 142 13.10 9.68 27.53
N VAL A 143 13.03 10.59 26.57
CA VAL A 143 12.17 11.78 26.67
C VAL A 143 10.74 11.30 26.46
N GLY A 144 10.18 10.86 27.57
CA GLY A 144 8.89 10.23 27.72
C GLY A 144 7.83 10.69 26.74
N SER A 145 6.91 9.86 26.45
CA SER A 145 5.73 10.04 25.62
C SER A 145 5.69 11.33 24.77
N ILE A 146 5.36 11.21 23.50
CA ILE A 146 5.08 12.36 22.60
C ILE A 146 4.30 13.49 23.32
N THR A 147 3.43 13.12 24.27
CA THR A 147 2.65 14.06 25.08
C THR A 147 3.46 14.89 26.08
N SER A 148 4.55 14.40 26.62
CA SER A 148 5.42 15.21 27.53
C SER A 148 6.38 16.09 26.73
N ALA A 149 6.87 15.64 25.58
CA ALA A 149 7.60 16.51 24.65
C ALA A 149 6.71 17.63 24.11
N LEU A 150 5.46 17.31 23.72
CA LEU A 150 4.49 18.31 23.22
C LEU A 150 4.05 19.33 24.30
N LYS A 151 4.07 18.96 25.59
CA LYS A 151 3.70 19.88 26.68
C LYS A 151 4.77 20.92 27.01
N SER A 152 6.02 20.69 26.65
CA SER A 152 7.15 21.59 26.91
C SER A 152 7.49 22.52 25.74
N PHE A 153 6.83 22.38 24.58
CA PHE A 153 7.14 23.17 23.40
C PHE A 153 6.11 24.27 23.13
N VAL A 154 6.59 25.47 23.02
CA VAL A 154 5.94 26.62 22.40
C VAL A 154 5.77 26.35 20.91
N LYS A 155 4.64 26.72 20.31
CA LYS A 155 4.25 26.56 18.90
C LYS A 155 5.43 26.63 17.92
N GLY A 156 5.66 25.56 17.15
CA GLY A 156 6.69 25.49 16.10
C GLY A 156 7.08 24.06 15.72
N GLU A 157 7.99 23.95 14.78
CA GLU A 157 8.57 22.68 14.36
C GLU A 157 9.48 22.10 15.45
N ILE A 158 9.36 20.79 15.69
CA ILE A 158 10.27 20.05 16.54
C ILE A 158 11.30 19.39 15.63
N THR A 159 12.37 20.11 15.32
CA THR A 159 13.38 19.72 14.32
C THR A 159 13.96 18.32 14.57
N GLU A 160 14.23 17.95 15.84
CA GLU A 160 14.75 16.64 16.19
C GLU A 160 13.75 15.51 15.90
N LEU A 161 12.44 15.76 16.10
CA LEU A 161 11.41 14.78 15.78
C LEU A 161 11.21 14.67 14.27
N SER A 162 11.23 15.81 13.58
CA SER A 162 11.16 15.85 12.11
C SER A 162 12.31 15.07 11.47
N SER A 163 13.54 15.23 11.95
CA SER A 163 14.71 14.48 11.47
C SER A 163 14.57 12.97 11.70
N LEU A 164 14.09 12.57 12.89
CA LEU A 164 13.89 11.13 13.21
C LEU A 164 12.79 10.52 12.32
N ILE A 165 11.70 11.25 12.10
CA ILE A 165 10.62 10.81 11.21
C ILE A 165 11.13 10.70 9.77
N TYR A 166 11.94 11.65 9.33
CA TYR A 166 12.54 11.61 8.00
C TYR A 166 13.43 10.38 7.83
N GLU A 167 14.38 10.16 8.75
CA GLU A 167 15.26 8.99 8.74
C GLU A 167 14.49 7.66 8.73
N ALA A 168 13.45 7.56 9.56
CA ALA A 168 12.63 6.36 9.63
C ALA A 168 11.88 6.08 8.32
N ARG A 169 11.39 7.12 7.64
CA ARG A 169 10.78 6.99 6.31
C ARG A 169 11.80 6.56 5.26
N GLU A 170 12.97 7.18 5.25
CA GLU A 170 14.04 6.82 4.32
C GLU A 170 14.44 5.34 4.49
N ASN A 171 14.56 4.85 5.72
CA ASN A 171 14.87 3.45 5.98
C ASN A 171 13.77 2.50 5.47
N ALA A 172 12.50 2.83 5.69
CA ALA A 172 11.38 2.03 5.16
C ALA A 172 11.35 2.03 3.61
N LEU A 173 11.62 3.18 2.99
CA LEU A 173 11.70 3.31 1.53
C LEU A 173 12.92 2.57 0.96
N ALA A 174 14.06 2.58 1.65
CA ALA A 174 15.25 1.84 1.24
C ALA A 174 15.00 0.32 1.19
N ILE A 175 14.16 -0.21 2.08
CA ILE A 175 13.73 -1.62 2.04
C ILE A 175 12.91 -1.89 0.76
N ILE A 176 11.94 -1.02 0.44
CA ILE A 176 11.15 -1.12 -0.79
C ILE A 176 12.04 -1.09 -2.02
N ASN A 177 12.97 -0.15 -2.11
CA ASN A 177 13.89 -0.04 -3.24
C ASN A 177 14.74 -1.30 -3.39
N LYS A 178 15.28 -1.81 -2.28
CA LYS A 178 16.05 -3.05 -2.30
C LYS A 178 15.24 -4.25 -2.77
N GLU A 179 13.97 -4.35 -2.36
CA GLU A 179 13.08 -5.42 -2.86
C GLU A 179 12.76 -5.25 -4.35
N ALA A 180 12.53 -4.02 -4.81
CA ALA A 180 12.29 -3.72 -6.22
C ALA A 180 13.49 -4.13 -7.08
N ASP A 181 14.69 -3.75 -6.66
CA ASP A 181 15.95 -4.12 -7.34
C ASP A 181 16.11 -5.65 -7.39
N ALA A 182 15.81 -6.35 -6.29
CA ALA A 182 15.96 -7.80 -6.19
C ALA A 182 15.05 -8.59 -7.16
N ILE A 183 13.89 -8.04 -7.51
CA ILE A 183 12.97 -8.64 -8.49
C ILE A 183 13.15 -8.06 -9.90
N GLY A 184 14.05 -7.10 -10.07
CA GLY A 184 14.31 -6.42 -11.34
C GLY A 184 13.10 -5.63 -11.83
N ALA A 185 12.39 -4.94 -10.92
CA ALA A 185 11.31 -4.05 -11.27
C ALA A 185 11.83 -2.84 -12.06
N ASP A 186 11.03 -2.33 -12.99
CA ASP A 186 11.40 -1.13 -13.72
C ASP A 186 11.12 0.13 -12.90
N GLU A 187 10.01 0.13 -12.14
CA GLU A 187 9.57 1.27 -11.33
C GLU A 187 8.79 0.79 -10.09
N VAL A 188 8.63 1.68 -9.12
CA VAL A 188 7.73 1.51 -7.98
C VAL A 188 6.69 2.64 -7.98
N VAL A 189 5.43 2.30 -7.97
CA VAL A 189 4.32 3.24 -8.05
C VAL A 189 3.38 3.12 -6.86
N GLY A 190 2.55 4.15 -6.64
CA GLY A 190 1.51 4.13 -5.61
C GLY A 190 2.04 4.06 -4.18
N VAL A 191 3.25 4.56 -3.92
CA VAL A 191 3.87 4.46 -2.58
C VAL A 191 3.05 5.24 -1.55
N LYS A 192 2.62 4.53 -0.51
CA LYS A 192 1.90 5.06 0.66
C LYS A 192 2.75 4.84 1.91
N THR A 193 2.75 5.80 2.81
CA THR A 193 3.48 5.71 4.08
C THR A 193 2.53 5.87 5.26
N TYR A 194 2.73 5.06 6.29
CA TYR A 194 1.92 5.04 7.50
C TYR A 194 2.81 5.14 8.73
N VAL A 195 2.29 5.73 9.79
CA VAL A 195 2.97 5.84 11.08
C VAL A 195 2.08 5.23 12.15
N TYR A 196 2.60 4.25 12.87
CA TYR A 196 1.90 3.58 13.95
C TYR A 196 2.63 3.76 15.26
N GLN A 197 1.89 4.08 16.31
CA GLN A 197 2.41 4.14 17.66
C GLN A 197 2.33 2.75 18.30
N LEU A 198 3.50 2.18 18.65
CA LEU A 198 3.60 0.85 19.25
C LEU A 198 3.53 0.87 20.78
N GLY A 199 3.46 2.06 21.39
CA GLY A 199 3.53 2.27 22.83
C GLY A 199 4.97 2.40 23.34
N SER A 200 5.10 2.80 24.61
CA SER A 200 6.43 2.94 25.31
C SER A 200 7.46 3.79 24.57
N GLY A 201 7.04 4.76 23.76
CA GLY A 201 7.94 5.61 22.98
C GLY A 201 8.49 4.96 21.71
N LEU A 202 7.88 3.86 21.26
CA LEU A 202 8.19 3.23 19.98
C LEU A 202 7.20 3.64 18.91
N ILE A 203 7.70 3.87 17.71
CA ILE A 203 6.93 4.17 16.50
C ILE A 203 7.36 3.25 15.36
N GLU A 204 6.40 2.81 14.58
CA GLU A 204 6.61 2.07 13.34
C GLU A 204 6.32 2.99 12.16
N PHE A 205 7.20 2.97 11.18
CA PHE A 205 6.99 3.52 9.85
C PHE A 205 6.81 2.36 8.89
N LEU A 206 5.68 2.36 8.20
CA LEU A 206 5.35 1.38 7.19
C LEU A 206 5.23 2.08 5.85
N ALA A 207 5.96 1.59 4.85
CA ALA A 207 5.80 1.99 3.46
C ALA A 207 5.29 0.80 2.65
N ILE A 208 4.34 1.05 1.76
CA ILE A 208 3.77 0.07 0.83
C ILE A 208 3.76 0.70 -0.55
N GLY A 209 4.17 -0.05 -1.56
CA GLY A 209 4.13 0.36 -2.96
C GLY A 209 3.98 -0.84 -3.88
N THR A 210 3.65 -0.62 -5.13
CA THR A 210 3.58 -1.67 -6.15
C THR A 210 4.76 -1.58 -7.10
N ALA A 211 5.56 -2.63 -7.16
CA ALA A 211 6.56 -2.83 -8.20
C ALA A 211 5.87 -3.08 -9.54
N VAL A 212 6.30 -2.40 -10.58
CA VAL A 212 5.75 -2.55 -11.93
C VAL A 212 6.84 -2.88 -12.93
N LYS A 213 6.45 -3.58 -14.00
CA LYS A 213 7.33 -3.99 -15.06
C LYS A 213 6.70 -3.76 -16.43
N LYS A 214 7.53 -3.40 -17.39
CA LYS A 214 7.09 -3.23 -18.77
C LYS A 214 6.76 -4.60 -19.38
N VAL A 215 5.55 -4.74 -19.88
CA VAL A 215 5.05 -5.99 -20.46
C VAL A 215 4.52 -5.71 -21.87
N GLN A 216 4.98 -6.50 -22.83
CA GLN A 216 4.47 -6.41 -24.20
C GLN A 216 3.10 -7.08 -24.32
N GLY A 217 2.23 -6.49 -25.13
CA GLY A 217 0.91 -7.07 -25.41
C GLY A 217 -0.18 -6.76 -24.38
N LEU A 218 0.11 -5.90 -23.41
CA LEU A 218 -0.94 -5.36 -22.54
C LEU A 218 -1.86 -4.45 -23.38
N THR A 219 -3.15 -4.74 -23.29
CA THR A 219 -4.18 -3.92 -23.95
C THR A 219 -5.35 -3.74 -23.01
N SER A 220 -5.91 -2.53 -22.97
CA SER A 220 -7.23 -2.31 -22.39
C SER A 220 -8.30 -2.54 -23.48
N LYS A 221 -9.47 -3.03 -23.08
CA LYS A 221 -10.58 -3.32 -24.01
C LYS A 221 -11.16 -2.04 -24.58
N SER A 222 -11.17 -0.95 -23.82
CA SER A 222 -11.68 0.36 -24.21
C SER A 222 -10.56 1.38 -24.41
N GLU A 223 -10.76 2.35 -25.29
CA GLU A 223 -9.81 3.44 -25.49
C GLU A 223 -9.79 4.43 -24.31
N GLN A 224 -10.93 4.63 -23.68
CA GLN A 224 -11.07 5.43 -22.46
C GLN A 224 -12.10 4.82 -21.52
N LEU A 225 -11.92 5.03 -20.22
CA LEU A 225 -12.92 4.63 -19.24
C LEU A 225 -14.13 5.56 -19.28
N PRO A 226 -15.35 5.03 -19.10
CA PRO A 226 -16.54 5.87 -18.99
C PRO A 226 -16.41 6.78 -17.76
N PRO A 227 -16.96 8.00 -17.82
CA PRO A 227 -16.95 8.91 -16.70
C PRO A 227 -17.66 8.29 -15.49
N GLN A 228 -17.08 8.49 -14.31
CA GLN A 228 -17.57 7.88 -13.06
C GLN A 228 -18.82 8.57 -12.52
N VAL A 229 -19.02 9.85 -12.83
CA VAL A 229 -20.13 10.66 -12.35
C VAL A 229 -20.58 11.58 -13.47
N PHE A 230 -21.89 11.63 -13.67
CA PHE A 230 -22.56 12.67 -14.46
C PHE A 230 -23.33 13.56 -13.49
N THR A 231 -23.00 14.82 -13.43
CA THR A 231 -23.82 15.83 -12.77
C THR A 231 -24.55 16.63 -13.82
N GLN A 232 -25.87 16.62 -13.76
CA GLN A 232 -26.68 17.53 -14.57
C GLN A 232 -26.97 18.78 -13.73
N ASP A 233 -26.29 19.85 -14.05
CA ASP A 233 -26.51 21.14 -13.43
C ASP A 233 -27.25 22.04 -14.42
N TRP A 234 -28.44 22.48 -14.03
CA TRP A 234 -29.30 23.33 -14.89
C TRP A 234 -28.93 24.80 -14.79
N ASP A 235 -28.16 25.17 -13.80
CA ASP A 235 -27.80 26.57 -13.51
C ASP A 235 -26.40 26.95 -14.04
N THR A 236 -25.57 25.95 -14.43
CA THR A 236 -24.25 26.21 -14.99
C THR A 236 -24.31 26.28 -16.50
N PHE A 237 -23.96 27.45 -17.03
CA PHE A 237 -23.80 27.65 -18.47
C PHE A 237 -22.43 27.13 -18.90
N VAL A 238 -22.39 25.96 -19.56
CA VAL A 238 -21.15 25.39 -20.13
C VAL A 238 -21.09 25.81 -21.61
N ASN A 239 -20.06 26.58 -21.98
CA ASN A 239 -19.79 26.86 -23.38
C ASN A 239 -19.19 25.62 -24.06
N THR A 240 -20.02 24.77 -24.63
CA THR A 240 -19.61 23.53 -25.30
C THR A 240 -18.78 23.76 -26.57
N ALA A 241 -18.71 25.01 -27.08
CA ALA A 241 -17.87 25.33 -28.23
C ALA A 241 -16.38 25.33 -27.96
N GLU A 242 -15.97 25.45 -26.68
CA GLU A 242 -14.56 25.42 -26.27
C GLU A 242 -14.09 24.01 -25.86
N PHE A 243 -15.01 23.10 -25.55
CA PHE A 243 -14.69 21.71 -25.23
C PHE A 243 -14.99 20.83 -26.44
N ASN A 244 -13.99 20.60 -27.26
CA ASN A 244 -14.06 19.62 -28.34
C ASN A 244 -13.92 18.20 -27.77
N VAL A 245 -14.80 17.86 -26.80
CA VAL A 245 -14.96 16.50 -26.30
C VAL A 245 -15.94 15.86 -27.27
N GLY A 246 -15.47 14.95 -28.11
CA GLY A 246 -16.27 14.26 -29.13
C GLY A 246 -17.34 13.33 -28.54
N PHE A 247 -18.19 13.87 -27.67
CA PHE A 247 -19.39 13.21 -27.17
C PHE A 247 -20.61 13.73 -27.94
N ASP A 248 -21.11 12.90 -28.83
CA ASP A 248 -22.42 13.11 -29.42
C ASP A 248 -23.49 12.67 -28.42
N LEU A 249 -24.05 13.64 -27.68
CA LEU A 249 -25.10 13.42 -26.69
C LEU A 249 -26.43 12.94 -27.30
N ASN A 250 -26.54 12.86 -28.65
CA ASN A 250 -27.77 12.47 -29.35
C ASN A 250 -27.85 10.97 -29.66
N GLN A 251 -26.85 10.15 -29.29
CA GLN A 251 -26.89 8.70 -29.55
C GLN A 251 -27.32 7.85 -28.35
N GLY A 252 -27.88 8.43 -27.30
CA GLY A 252 -28.16 7.74 -26.03
C GLY A 252 -29.61 7.92 -25.50
N LEU A 253 -30.65 7.94 -26.36
CA LEU A 253 -32.04 7.75 -25.93
C LEU A 253 -32.73 6.70 -26.79
#